data_9fd2ac242be11facc07578f4eb9d6517
#
_entry.id   9fd2ac242be11facc07578f4eb9d6517
#
_cell.length_a   1.000
_cell.length_b   1.000
_cell.length_c   1.000
_cell.angle_alpha   90.00
_cell.angle_beta   90.00
_cell.angle_gamma   90.00
#
_symmetry.space_group_name_H-M   'P 1'
#
loop_
_entity.id
_entity.type
_entity.pdbx_description
1 polymer ?
#
loop_
_entity_poly.entity_id
_entity_poly.type
_entity_poly.pdbx_seq_one_letter_code
_entity_poly.pdbx_strand_id
1 'polypeptide(L)'
;MNNKVLHVCSNRNPIYVNLWDELIENRIDLSVFHFSNKRVGMPEPGSIYDKEYIDTSLPFSNIDRWFFFNKEKKVMRALKNRLSGKSFNMIHAHTLFSEGYLAYKLHNESGIPYIVAVRNTDINVFFKYRKYLHGLGCEILKNADRIIFLTSVYEQKLFDKYIPKKFRDELKSKIVIIPNGIDSLFLNNMAQPRSRASENKLNVITVGMVNKNKNQTYICDQLEKYQKDNPDIIVSYKNFGIIRFERDKKYAALLNKYPFAERCEPRSHKELIEEYRKADIFALLSKTESFGIVYAEAISQGLPILYTKGEGFDTQFDDGVVGHAVDLSKNGDFVQKLESILNDYEGFSKRALEGASKFDWKKIGRRYSELYAEVIQANGGIYEI
;
A
#
# COMPACT_ATOMS: atom_id res chain seq x y z
N MET A 1 14.61 -9.26 -27.51
CA MET A 1 15.55 -8.54 -26.63
C MET A 1 14.95 -8.50 -25.25
N ASN A 2 15.71 -8.78 -24.20
CA ASN A 2 15.17 -8.65 -22.84
C ASN A 2 15.04 -7.16 -22.50
N ASN A 3 13.85 -6.77 -21.98
CA ASN A 3 13.63 -5.40 -21.52
C ASN A 3 14.44 -5.14 -20.25
N LYS A 4 15.44 -4.26 -20.33
CA LYS A 4 16.28 -3.87 -19.19
C LYS A 4 15.63 -2.71 -18.45
N VAL A 5 15.20 -2.95 -17.21
CA VAL A 5 14.49 -1.96 -16.39
C VAL A 5 15.27 -1.66 -15.12
N LEU A 6 15.54 -0.36 -14.90
CA LEU A 6 16.12 0.11 -13.66
C LEU A 6 15.01 0.49 -12.68
N HIS A 7 14.95 -0.18 -11.54
CA HIS A 7 14.12 0.24 -10.41
C HIS A 7 14.92 1.13 -9.47
N VAL A 8 14.34 2.27 -9.10
CA VAL A 8 14.88 3.16 -8.07
C VAL A 8 13.97 3.10 -6.86
N CYS A 9 14.49 2.64 -5.71
CA CYS A 9 13.70 2.39 -4.52
C CYS A 9 14.46 2.77 -3.24
N SER A 10 13.80 3.49 -2.33
CA SER A 10 14.36 3.87 -1.03
C SER A 10 13.77 3.10 0.15
N ASN A 11 12.84 2.19 -0.11
CA ASN A 11 12.09 1.52 0.93
C ASN A 11 12.41 0.01 0.96
N ARG A 12 12.70 -0.50 2.15
CA ARG A 12 12.85 -1.93 2.44
C ARG A 12 11.50 -2.49 2.91
N ASN A 13 10.57 -2.71 1.98
CA ASN A 13 9.31 -3.39 2.26
C ASN A 13 9.26 -4.68 1.42
N PRO A 14 8.96 -5.84 2.01
CA PRO A 14 8.84 -7.11 1.29
C PRO A 14 7.96 -7.05 0.04
N ILE A 15 6.97 -6.18 0.01
CA ILE A 15 6.08 -5.92 -1.13
C ILE A 15 6.86 -5.64 -2.42
N TYR A 16 7.97 -4.89 -2.33
CA TYR A 16 8.78 -4.58 -3.51
C TYR A 16 9.56 -5.79 -4.00
N VAL A 17 10.07 -6.61 -3.08
CA VAL A 17 10.78 -7.85 -3.45
C VAL A 17 9.83 -8.81 -4.15
N ASN A 18 8.61 -8.98 -3.65
CA ASN A 18 7.59 -9.80 -4.30
C ASN A 18 7.30 -9.32 -5.74
N LEU A 19 7.18 -8.00 -5.94
CA LEU A 19 7.03 -7.43 -7.28
C LEU A 19 8.24 -7.73 -8.17
N TRP A 20 9.45 -7.54 -7.65
CA TRP A 20 10.68 -7.74 -8.43
C TRP A 20 10.88 -9.20 -8.81
N ASP A 21 10.65 -10.13 -7.90
CA ASP A 21 10.74 -11.57 -8.18
C ASP A 21 9.72 -11.96 -9.29
N GLU A 22 8.48 -11.47 -9.24
CA GLU A 22 7.48 -11.70 -10.29
C GLU A 22 7.88 -11.07 -11.65
N LEU A 23 8.52 -9.91 -11.65
CA LEU A 23 8.99 -9.29 -12.88
C LEU A 23 10.12 -10.10 -13.53
N ILE A 24 11.02 -10.66 -12.72
CA ILE A 24 12.09 -11.56 -13.20
C ILE A 24 11.48 -12.84 -13.79
N GLU A 25 10.47 -13.43 -13.13
CA GLU A 25 9.73 -14.58 -13.67
C GLU A 25 9.04 -14.25 -15.01
N ASN A 26 8.60 -12.99 -15.19
CA ASN A 26 8.06 -12.48 -16.46
C ASN A 26 9.17 -12.04 -17.46
N ARG A 27 10.44 -12.45 -17.25
CA ARG A 27 11.58 -12.22 -18.14
C ARG A 27 11.98 -10.74 -18.30
N ILE A 28 11.73 -9.91 -17.31
CA ILE A 28 12.29 -8.56 -17.25
C ILE A 28 13.74 -8.67 -16.74
N ASP A 29 14.68 -8.08 -17.48
CA ASP A 29 16.07 -7.91 -17.05
C ASP A 29 16.12 -6.75 -16.04
N LEU A 30 16.05 -7.10 -14.75
CA LEU A 30 15.83 -6.16 -13.68
C LEU A 30 17.13 -5.78 -12.98
N SER A 31 17.32 -4.48 -12.76
CA SER A 31 18.31 -3.95 -11.81
C SER A 31 17.64 -3.02 -10.83
N VAL A 32 17.93 -3.15 -9.55
CA VAL A 32 17.38 -2.30 -8.48
C VAL A 32 18.49 -1.47 -7.85
N PHE A 33 18.43 -0.17 -8.00
CA PHE A 33 19.20 0.75 -7.18
C PHE A 33 18.40 1.06 -5.91
N HIS A 34 18.77 0.38 -4.83
CA HIS A 34 18.19 0.64 -3.51
C HIS A 34 19.08 1.62 -2.75
N PHE A 35 18.49 2.67 -2.18
CA PHE A 35 19.22 3.63 -1.34
C PHE A 35 18.53 3.89 -0.02
N SER A 36 19.32 4.05 1.03
CA SER A 36 18.79 4.28 2.36
C SER A 36 19.70 5.20 3.18
N ASN A 37 19.25 5.54 4.37
CA ASN A 37 19.99 6.29 5.35
C ASN A 37 21.09 5.42 5.99
N LYS A 38 22.26 6.00 6.25
CA LYS A 38 23.38 5.31 6.91
C LYS A 38 23.01 4.60 8.21
N ARG A 39 22.04 5.14 8.96
CA ARG A 39 21.57 4.53 10.23
C ARG A 39 20.83 3.20 10.01
N VAL A 40 20.23 2.99 8.86
CA VAL A 40 19.50 1.74 8.55
C VAL A 40 20.46 0.57 8.33
N GLY A 41 21.68 0.87 7.89
CA GLY A 41 22.69 -0.15 7.58
C GLY A 41 22.48 -0.85 6.25
N MET A 42 23.43 -1.70 5.87
CA MET A 42 23.30 -2.61 4.72
C MET A 42 22.29 -3.72 5.03
N PRO A 43 21.68 -4.35 4.01
CA PRO A 43 20.94 -5.59 4.21
C PRO A 43 21.85 -6.65 4.85
N GLU A 44 21.26 -7.45 5.73
CA GLU A 44 22.00 -8.61 6.28
C GLU A 44 22.17 -9.68 5.20
N PRO A 45 23.34 -10.36 5.15
CA PRO A 45 23.55 -11.49 4.26
C PRO A 45 22.46 -12.55 4.44
N GLY A 46 21.95 -13.09 3.31
CA GLY A 46 20.86 -14.06 3.31
C GLY A 46 19.45 -13.49 3.59
N SER A 47 19.32 -12.16 3.76
CA SER A 47 18.01 -11.53 3.85
C SER A 47 17.32 -11.49 2.49
N ILE A 48 16.00 -11.23 2.48
CA ILE A 48 15.22 -11.09 1.23
C ILE A 48 15.71 -9.95 0.32
N TYR A 49 16.55 -9.04 0.85
CA TYR A 49 17.18 -7.94 0.11
C TYR A 49 18.60 -8.26 -0.35
N ASP A 50 19.12 -9.41 -0.01
CA ASP A 50 20.44 -9.90 -0.47
C ASP A 50 20.24 -10.68 -1.79
N LYS A 51 19.95 -9.96 -2.85
CA LYS A 51 19.72 -10.47 -4.20
C LYS A 51 20.69 -9.82 -5.16
N GLU A 52 21.20 -10.57 -6.14
CA GLU A 52 22.18 -10.08 -7.13
C GLU A 52 21.68 -8.86 -7.91
N TYR A 53 20.38 -8.78 -8.15
CA TYR A 53 19.77 -7.65 -8.86
C TYR A 53 19.54 -6.41 -7.99
N ILE A 54 19.81 -6.46 -6.67
CA ILE A 54 19.66 -5.34 -5.75
C ILE A 54 21.00 -4.74 -5.35
N ASP A 55 21.30 -3.56 -5.85
CA ASP A 55 22.48 -2.79 -5.44
C ASP A 55 22.08 -1.75 -4.36
N THR A 56 22.52 -1.98 -3.13
CA THR A 56 22.20 -1.10 -2.00
C THR A 56 23.29 -0.07 -1.75
N SER A 57 22.89 1.19 -1.60
CA SER A 57 23.76 2.31 -1.24
C SER A 57 23.21 3.08 -0.03
N LEU A 58 24.12 3.63 0.79
CA LEU A 58 23.78 4.43 2.00
C LEU A 58 24.35 5.85 1.88
N PRO A 59 23.89 6.66 0.91
CA PRO A 59 24.57 7.90 0.52
C PRO A 59 24.33 9.07 1.47
N PHE A 60 23.34 9.00 2.38
CA PHE A 60 22.93 10.14 3.21
C PHE A 60 22.71 9.78 4.67
N SER A 61 22.70 10.80 5.53
CA SER A 61 22.45 10.73 6.97
C SER A 61 21.05 11.25 7.33
N ASN A 62 20.67 11.17 8.63
CA ASN A 62 19.38 11.70 9.09
C ASN A 62 19.25 13.21 8.86
N ILE A 63 20.32 13.99 9.00
CA ILE A 63 20.31 15.44 8.81
C ILE A 63 19.98 15.80 7.36
N ASP A 64 20.46 15.01 6.40
CA ASP A 64 20.21 15.25 4.98
C ASP A 64 18.70 15.18 4.61
N ARG A 65 17.89 14.52 5.40
CA ARG A 65 16.43 14.44 5.19
C ARG A 65 15.72 15.80 5.28
N TRP A 66 16.32 16.76 5.99
CA TRP A 66 15.78 18.13 6.11
C TRP A 66 16.05 18.94 4.85
N PHE A 67 17.11 18.62 4.10
CA PHE A 67 17.57 19.34 2.92
C PHE A 67 17.39 18.49 1.66
N PHE A 68 16.21 18.59 1.06
CA PHE A 68 15.81 17.72 -0.05
C PHE A 68 16.87 17.67 -1.17
N PHE A 69 17.22 18.81 -1.76
CA PHE A 69 18.15 18.83 -2.91
C PHE A 69 19.56 18.34 -2.56
N ASN A 70 20.05 18.64 -1.36
CA ASN A 70 21.36 18.14 -0.91
C ASN A 70 21.36 16.62 -0.74
N LYS A 71 20.28 16.08 -0.18
CA LYS A 71 20.08 14.63 -0.09
C LYS A 71 20.09 13.99 -1.48
N GLU A 72 19.25 14.51 -2.40
CA GLU A 72 19.12 13.94 -3.73
C GLU A 72 20.41 14.07 -4.56
N LYS A 73 21.19 15.13 -4.38
CA LYS A 73 22.52 15.25 -4.99
C LYS A 73 23.48 14.15 -4.55
N LYS A 74 23.47 13.78 -3.27
CA LYS A 74 24.27 12.66 -2.74
C LYS A 74 23.81 11.33 -3.30
N VAL A 75 22.50 11.11 -3.36
CA VAL A 75 21.89 9.89 -3.90
C VAL A 75 22.20 9.76 -5.39
N MET A 76 22.04 10.83 -6.18
CA MET A 76 22.35 10.86 -7.60
C MET A 76 23.83 10.52 -7.88
N ARG A 77 24.76 11.08 -7.09
CA ARG A 77 26.18 10.74 -7.22
C ARG A 77 26.42 9.25 -6.96
N ALA A 78 25.80 8.69 -5.92
CA ALA A 78 25.93 7.27 -5.61
C ALA A 78 25.33 6.39 -6.72
N LEU A 79 24.16 6.78 -7.26
CA LEU A 79 23.52 6.10 -8.38
C LEU A 79 24.45 6.07 -9.61
N LYS A 80 24.92 7.23 -10.05
CA LYS A 80 25.81 7.33 -11.22
C LYS A 80 27.11 6.52 -11.05
N ASN A 81 27.74 6.58 -9.87
CA ASN A 81 28.97 5.81 -9.61
C ASN A 81 28.74 4.29 -9.68
N ARG A 82 27.54 3.81 -9.31
CA ARG A 82 27.22 2.37 -9.31
C ARG A 82 26.73 1.84 -10.65
N LEU A 83 26.09 2.71 -11.43
CA LEU A 83 25.46 2.34 -12.69
C LEU A 83 26.20 2.88 -13.92
N SER A 84 27.35 3.56 -13.75
CA SER A 84 28.16 4.09 -14.85
C SER A 84 28.47 3.00 -15.90
N GLY A 85 28.19 3.30 -17.17
CA GLY A 85 28.37 2.38 -18.29
C GLY A 85 27.32 1.28 -18.40
N LYS A 86 26.30 1.26 -17.51
CA LYS A 86 25.15 0.36 -17.65
C LYS A 86 24.06 1.03 -18.50
N SER A 87 23.38 0.22 -19.30
CA SER A 87 22.32 0.69 -20.19
C SER A 87 20.98 0.08 -19.81
N PHE A 88 19.91 0.88 -19.92
CA PHE A 88 18.55 0.48 -19.59
C PHE A 88 17.56 0.96 -20.66
N ASN A 89 16.42 0.30 -20.78
CA ASN A 89 15.32 0.72 -21.66
C ASN A 89 14.41 1.73 -20.97
N MET A 90 14.24 1.64 -19.65
CA MET A 90 13.41 2.56 -18.87
C MET A 90 13.75 2.54 -17.37
N ILE A 91 13.20 3.50 -16.64
CA ILE A 91 13.29 3.59 -15.17
C ILE A 91 11.89 3.44 -14.55
N HIS A 92 11.80 2.68 -13.45
CA HIS A 92 10.63 2.68 -12.56
C HIS A 92 10.99 3.30 -11.20
N ALA A 93 10.45 4.47 -10.92
CA ALA A 93 10.59 5.17 -9.65
C ALA A 93 9.42 4.83 -8.72
N HIS A 94 9.70 4.28 -7.54
CA HIS A 94 8.68 3.77 -6.62
C HIS A 94 8.00 4.83 -5.73
N THR A 95 8.50 6.08 -5.72
CA THR A 95 7.85 7.26 -5.13
C THR A 95 8.04 8.48 -6.03
N LEU A 96 7.16 9.48 -5.89
CA LEU A 96 7.19 10.67 -6.74
C LEU A 96 8.41 11.56 -6.49
N PHE A 97 8.67 11.89 -5.21
CA PHE A 97 9.66 12.94 -4.94
C PHE A 97 11.09 12.44 -4.94
N SER A 98 11.46 11.50 -4.06
CA SER A 98 12.87 11.09 -3.97
C SER A 98 13.32 10.31 -5.20
N GLU A 99 12.63 9.25 -5.52
CA GLU A 99 12.99 8.34 -6.61
C GLU A 99 12.60 8.93 -7.98
N GLY A 100 11.42 9.55 -8.05
CA GLY A 100 10.95 10.23 -9.27
C GLY A 100 11.82 11.43 -9.63
N TYR A 101 12.39 12.14 -8.66
CA TYR A 101 13.37 13.18 -8.96
C TYR A 101 14.64 12.64 -9.62
N LEU A 102 15.13 11.49 -9.16
CA LEU A 102 16.29 10.84 -9.77
C LEU A 102 15.98 10.39 -11.20
N ALA A 103 14.85 9.75 -11.41
CA ALA A 103 14.39 9.34 -12.73
C ALA A 103 14.21 10.53 -13.69
N TYR A 104 13.57 11.60 -13.24
CA TYR A 104 13.41 12.84 -13.98
C TYR A 104 14.73 13.49 -14.37
N LYS A 105 15.72 13.49 -13.46
CA LYS A 105 17.06 14.00 -13.77
C LYS A 105 17.79 13.17 -14.81
N LEU A 106 17.73 11.84 -14.69
CA LEU A 106 18.32 10.94 -15.70
C LEU A 106 17.61 11.09 -17.04
N HIS A 107 16.27 11.20 -17.06
CA HIS A 107 15.53 11.48 -18.28
C HIS A 107 16.00 12.76 -18.98
N ASN A 108 16.18 13.86 -18.24
CA ASN A 108 16.64 15.12 -18.80
C ASN A 108 18.09 15.06 -19.33
N GLU A 109 18.91 14.15 -18.79
CA GLU A 109 20.33 14.00 -19.19
C GLU A 109 20.49 13.04 -20.37
N SER A 110 19.77 11.92 -20.39
CA SER A 110 19.98 10.82 -21.36
C SER A 110 18.77 10.51 -22.24
N GLY A 111 17.61 11.12 -21.97
CA GLY A 111 16.36 10.81 -22.67
C GLY A 111 15.69 9.52 -22.21
N ILE A 112 16.24 8.79 -21.25
CA ILE A 112 15.65 7.51 -20.78
C ILE A 112 14.21 7.68 -20.29
N PRO A 113 13.23 6.94 -20.83
CA PRO A 113 11.83 7.05 -20.38
C PRO A 113 11.66 6.52 -18.95
N TYR A 114 10.67 7.04 -18.25
CA TYR A 114 10.41 6.57 -16.89
C TYR A 114 8.91 6.55 -16.52
N ILE A 115 8.60 5.64 -15.63
CA ILE A 115 7.33 5.61 -14.93
C ILE A 115 7.54 5.96 -13.46
N VAL A 116 6.54 6.57 -12.85
CA VAL A 116 6.62 7.01 -11.45
C VAL A 116 5.39 6.58 -10.67
N ALA A 117 5.62 5.99 -9.49
CA ALA A 117 4.54 5.68 -8.57
C ALA A 117 4.32 6.84 -7.59
N VAL A 118 3.05 7.16 -7.34
CA VAL A 118 2.66 8.13 -6.30
C VAL A 118 2.20 7.36 -5.06
N ARG A 119 2.78 7.70 -3.92
CA ARG A 119 2.50 7.04 -2.65
C ARG A 119 1.89 8.00 -1.63
N ASN A 120 1.37 7.44 -0.55
CA ASN A 120 0.78 8.21 0.55
C ASN A 120 1.73 9.30 1.07
N THR A 121 3.02 8.98 1.22
CA THR A 121 4.03 9.94 1.70
C THR A 121 4.17 11.13 0.76
N ASP A 122 4.05 10.93 -0.55
CA ASP A 122 4.13 12.03 -1.52
C ASP A 122 3.01 13.05 -1.30
N ILE A 123 1.79 12.58 -1.08
CA ILE A 123 0.61 13.43 -0.90
C ILE A 123 0.56 14.01 0.52
N ASN A 124 0.65 13.14 1.54
CA ASN A 124 0.38 13.53 2.93
C ASN A 124 1.59 14.13 3.65
N VAL A 125 2.79 14.05 3.07
CA VAL A 125 4.00 14.68 3.63
C VAL A 125 4.58 15.71 2.67
N PHE A 126 4.94 15.30 1.46
CA PHE A 126 5.62 16.21 0.54
C PHE A 126 4.70 17.31 0.03
N PHE A 127 3.61 17.01 -0.62
CA PHE A 127 2.66 18.03 -1.07
C PHE A 127 2.06 18.81 0.09
N LYS A 128 1.71 18.14 1.18
CA LYS A 128 1.06 18.81 2.31
C LYS A 128 1.96 19.80 3.03
N TYR A 129 3.23 19.47 3.29
CA TYR A 129 4.12 20.26 4.14
C TYR A 129 5.29 20.91 3.42
N ARG A 130 5.66 20.48 2.21
CA ARG A 130 6.81 20.99 1.46
C ARG A 130 6.35 21.73 0.19
N LYS A 131 5.62 22.82 0.37
CA LYS A 131 5.02 23.60 -0.73
C LYS A 131 6.01 24.02 -1.82
N TYR A 132 7.28 24.25 -1.46
CA TYR A 132 8.35 24.60 -2.40
C TYR A 132 8.69 23.48 -3.40
N LEU A 133 8.24 22.26 -3.17
CA LEU A 133 8.41 21.14 -4.07
C LEU A 133 7.20 20.89 -4.99
N HIS A 134 6.10 21.65 -4.86
CA HIS A 134 4.89 21.41 -5.68
C HIS A 134 5.18 21.51 -7.17
N GLY A 135 5.89 22.58 -7.60
CA GLY A 135 6.29 22.76 -9.00
C GLY A 135 7.14 21.60 -9.50
N LEU A 136 8.12 21.15 -8.70
CA LEU A 136 8.94 19.99 -9.03
C LEU A 136 8.11 18.72 -9.16
N GLY A 137 7.16 18.46 -8.25
CA GLY A 137 6.26 17.32 -8.32
C GLY A 137 5.45 17.31 -9.62
N CYS A 138 4.92 18.47 -10.04
CA CYS A 138 4.22 18.59 -11.31
C CYS A 138 5.15 18.32 -12.52
N GLU A 139 6.39 18.83 -12.50
CA GLU A 139 7.34 18.59 -13.59
C GLU A 139 7.72 17.08 -13.70
N ILE A 140 7.94 16.41 -12.56
CA ILE A 140 8.19 14.97 -12.56
C ILE A 140 7.00 14.20 -13.17
N LEU A 141 5.76 14.54 -12.79
CA LEU A 141 4.55 13.90 -13.31
C LEU A 141 4.37 14.16 -14.82
N LYS A 142 4.61 15.39 -15.29
CA LYS A 142 4.47 15.75 -16.71
C LYS A 142 5.43 15.01 -17.62
N ASN A 143 6.67 14.81 -17.18
CA ASN A 143 7.70 14.14 -17.98
C ASN A 143 7.68 12.62 -17.83
N ALA A 144 6.91 12.05 -16.91
CA ALA A 144 6.73 10.61 -16.80
C ALA A 144 5.87 10.07 -17.95
N ASP A 145 6.21 8.89 -18.47
CA ASP A 145 5.41 8.18 -19.47
C ASP A 145 4.11 7.64 -18.86
N ARG A 146 4.18 7.09 -17.66
CA ARG A 146 3.04 6.61 -16.89
C ARG A 146 3.17 6.98 -15.42
N ILE A 147 2.02 7.18 -14.79
CA ILE A 147 1.88 7.52 -13.37
C ILE A 147 1.08 6.44 -12.66
N ILE A 148 1.67 5.76 -11.70
CA ILE A 148 1.06 4.62 -11.02
C ILE A 148 0.50 5.03 -9.67
N PHE A 149 -0.77 4.72 -9.42
CA PHE A 149 -1.40 4.79 -8.12
C PHE A 149 -1.85 3.40 -7.66
N LEU A 150 -1.92 3.20 -6.35
CA LEU A 150 -2.46 1.97 -5.76
C LEU A 150 -4.00 1.96 -5.77
N THR A 151 -4.62 3.14 -5.79
CA THR A 151 -6.07 3.34 -5.65
C THR A 151 -6.47 4.68 -6.27
N SER A 152 -7.67 4.75 -6.84
CA SER A 152 -8.24 5.97 -7.41
C SER A 152 -8.48 7.06 -6.37
N VAL A 153 -8.69 6.69 -5.10
CA VAL A 153 -8.83 7.67 -4.00
C VAL A 153 -7.60 8.57 -3.88
N TYR A 154 -6.40 7.98 -3.96
CA TYR A 154 -5.17 8.76 -3.85
C TYR A 154 -4.88 9.57 -5.12
N GLU A 155 -5.27 9.08 -6.28
CA GLU A 155 -5.30 9.88 -7.50
C GLU A 155 -6.18 11.12 -7.31
N GLN A 156 -7.45 10.93 -6.94
CA GLN A 156 -8.40 12.03 -6.72
C GLN A 156 -7.88 13.02 -5.68
N LYS A 157 -7.37 12.55 -4.53
CA LYS A 157 -6.77 13.41 -3.50
C LYS A 157 -5.63 14.28 -4.04
N LEU A 158 -4.76 13.71 -4.89
CA LEU A 158 -3.67 14.48 -5.50
C LEU A 158 -4.21 15.54 -6.45
N PHE A 159 -5.09 15.13 -7.37
CA PHE A 159 -5.61 16.01 -8.42
C PHE A 159 -6.47 17.15 -7.88
N ASP A 160 -7.34 16.85 -6.91
CA ASP A 160 -8.22 17.87 -6.35
C ASP A 160 -7.48 18.95 -5.56
N LYS A 161 -6.44 18.55 -4.82
CA LYS A 161 -5.77 19.43 -3.87
C LYS A 161 -4.51 20.11 -4.41
N TYR A 162 -3.77 19.44 -5.32
CA TYR A 162 -2.39 19.86 -5.60
C TYR A 162 -2.10 20.04 -7.10
N ILE A 163 -2.85 19.40 -8.01
CA ILE A 163 -2.59 19.53 -9.43
C ILE A 163 -3.40 20.68 -10.02
N PRO A 164 -2.73 21.71 -10.63
CA PRO A 164 -3.40 22.80 -11.31
C PRO A 164 -4.34 22.29 -12.42
N LYS A 165 -5.52 22.88 -12.55
CA LYS A 165 -6.54 22.45 -13.51
C LYS A 165 -6.01 22.29 -14.93
N LYS A 166 -5.15 23.22 -15.39
CA LYS A 166 -4.56 23.21 -16.74
C LYS A 166 -3.71 21.98 -17.09
N PHE A 167 -3.25 21.20 -16.09
CA PHE A 167 -2.44 19.99 -16.32
C PHE A 167 -3.23 18.70 -16.11
N ARG A 168 -4.48 18.78 -15.63
CA ARG A 168 -5.22 17.59 -15.19
C ARG A 168 -5.50 16.62 -16.33
N ASP A 169 -5.93 17.10 -17.47
CA ASP A 169 -6.31 16.22 -18.59
C ASP A 169 -5.09 15.49 -19.17
N GLU A 170 -3.98 16.22 -19.36
CA GLU A 170 -2.70 15.65 -19.77
C GLU A 170 -2.24 14.55 -18.81
N LEU A 171 -2.22 14.84 -17.51
CA LEU A 171 -1.73 13.89 -16.51
C LEU A 171 -2.67 12.69 -16.34
N LYS A 172 -4.00 12.89 -16.43
CA LYS A 172 -4.98 11.81 -16.34
C LYS A 172 -4.80 10.75 -17.42
N SER A 173 -4.39 11.14 -18.63
CA SER A 173 -4.14 10.19 -19.72
C SER A 173 -2.98 9.24 -19.46
N LYS A 174 -2.08 9.58 -18.50
CA LYS A 174 -0.92 8.79 -18.12
C LYS A 174 -1.14 7.87 -16.89
N ILE A 175 -2.32 7.98 -16.25
CA ILE A 175 -2.58 7.28 -14.99
C ILE A 175 -2.87 5.80 -15.21
N VAL A 176 -2.26 4.98 -14.36
CA VAL A 176 -2.55 3.54 -14.25
C VAL A 176 -2.76 3.20 -12.78
N ILE A 177 -3.88 2.54 -12.46
CA ILE A 177 -4.16 2.06 -11.11
C ILE A 177 -3.72 0.60 -11.02
N ILE A 178 -2.67 0.32 -10.25
CA ILE A 178 -2.17 -1.04 -10.00
C ILE A 178 -2.07 -1.23 -8.49
N PRO A 179 -2.88 -2.13 -7.89
CA PRO A 179 -2.84 -2.40 -6.45
C PRO A 179 -1.57 -3.14 -6.05
N ASN A 180 -1.30 -3.24 -4.76
CA ASN A 180 -0.31 -4.18 -4.23
C ASN A 180 -0.90 -5.59 -4.19
N GLY A 181 -0.04 -6.59 -4.33
CA GLY A 181 -0.40 -7.99 -4.07
C GLY A 181 -0.30 -8.34 -2.59
N ILE A 182 -0.81 -9.51 -2.22
CA ILE A 182 -0.65 -10.15 -0.91
C ILE A 182 0.30 -11.33 -0.98
N ASP A 183 0.78 -11.77 0.18
CA ASP A 183 1.60 -12.98 0.27
C ASP A 183 0.82 -14.18 -0.33
N SER A 184 1.48 -14.95 -1.19
CA SER A 184 0.91 -16.10 -1.86
C SER A 184 0.36 -17.16 -0.89
N LEU A 185 0.85 -17.18 0.36
CA LEU A 185 0.34 -18.04 1.41
C LEU A 185 -1.18 -17.85 1.62
N PHE A 186 -1.67 -16.61 1.58
CA PHE A 186 -3.10 -16.32 1.74
C PHE A 186 -3.92 -16.84 0.57
N LEU A 187 -3.44 -16.67 -0.67
CA LEU A 187 -4.14 -17.12 -1.88
C LEU A 187 -4.07 -18.64 -2.06
N ASN A 188 -2.96 -19.27 -1.66
CA ASN A 188 -2.80 -20.72 -1.70
C ASN A 188 -3.60 -21.43 -0.61
N ASN A 189 -4.05 -20.70 0.42
CA ASN A 189 -4.84 -21.21 1.53
C ASN A 189 -6.17 -20.45 1.67
N MET A 190 -6.85 -20.18 0.57
CA MET A 190 -8.16 -19.52 0.61
C MET A 190 -9.19 -20.39 1.34
N ALA A 191 -10.08 -19.74 2.08
CA ALA A 191 -11.22 -20.42 2.70
C ALA A 191 -12.28 -20.81 1.66
N GLN A 192 -13.29 -21.55 2.09
CA GLN A 192 -14.54 -21.72 1.35
C GLN A 192 -15.55 -20.64 1.77
N PRO A 193 -16.54 -20.29 0.94
CA PRO A 193 -17.65 -19.44 1.37
C PRO A 193 -18.28 -20.00 2.65
N ARG A 194 -18.59 -19.13 3.58
CA ARG A 194 -19.08 -19.55 4.91
C ARG A 194 -20.23 -18.69 5.37
N SER A 195 -21.09 -19.31 6.18
CA SER A 195 -22.08 -18.62 7.02
C SER A 195 -21.44 -18.25 8.36
N ARG A 196 -22.09 -17.40 9.14
CA ARG A 196 -21.66 -17.11 10.51
C ARG A 196 -21.72 -18.35 11.39
N ALA A 197 -20.71 -18.49 12.24
CA ALA A 197 -20.64 -19.63 13.17
C ALA A 197 -21.75 -19.58 14.24
N SER A 198 -22.27 -18.40 14.58
CA SER A 198 -23.34 -18.19 15.57
C SER A 198 -24.05 -16.86 15.31
N GLU A 199 -25.37 -16.84 15.44
CA GLU A 199 -26.15 -15.62 15.38
C GLU A 199 -26.00 -14.76 16.65
N ASN A 200 -25.76 -15.39 17.81
CA ASN A 200 -25.66 -14.73 19.11
C ASN A 200 -24.22 -14.26 19.44
N LYS A 201 -23.25 -14.40 18.50
CA LYS A 201 -21.88 -13.94 18.69
C LYS A 201 -21.43 -13.12 17.50
N LEU A 202 -20.71 -12.05 17.78
CA LEU A 202 -20.07 -11.20 16.77
C LEU A 202 -18.58 -11.08 17.08
N ASN A 203 -17.75 -11.73 16.27
CA ASN A 203 -16.31 -11.71 16.41
C ASN A 203 -15.71 -10.73 15.38
N VAL A 204 -15.16 -9.62 15.85
CA VAL A 204 -14.54 -8.60 15.02
C VAL A 204 -13.03 -8.63 15.20
N ILE A 205 -12.30 -8.60 14.09
CA ILE A 205 -10.84 -8.61 14.09
C ILE A 205 -10.27 -7.36 13.40
N THR A 206 -9.18 -6.83 13.96
CA THR A 206 -8.29 -5.85 13.32
C THR A 206 -6.87 -6.39 13.30
N VAL A 207 -6.15 -6.19 12.20
CA VAL A 207 -4.71 -6.47 12.11
C VAL A 207 -3.98 -5.17 11.79
N GLY A 208 -3.05 -4.78 12.67
CA GLY A 208 -2.28 -3.54 12.50
C GLY A 208 -1.82 -2.92 13.80
N MET A 209 -0.88 -1.98 13.70
CA MET A 209 -0.35 -1.26 14.87
C MET A 209 -1.46 -0.61 15.69
N VAL A 210 -1.31 -0.64 17.01
CA VAL A 210 -2.24 0.04 17.91
C VAL A 210 -1.83 1.51 18.04
N ASN A 211 -2.59 2.40 17.43
CA ASN A 211 -2.31 3.84 17.50
C ASN A 211 -3.54 4.68 17.06
N LYS A 212 -3.48 5.97 17.33
CA LYS A 212 -4.56 6.92 17.02
C LYS A 212 -4.95 6.97 15.54
N ASN A 213 -4.02 6.66 14.62
CA ASN A 213 -4.30 6.63 13.18
C ASN A 213 -5.16 5.41 12.79
N LYS A 214 -4.89 4.25 13.39
CA LYS A 214 -5.64 3.01 13.13
C LYS A 214 -7.02 2.99 13.79
N ASN A 215 -7.26 3.91 14.73
CA ASN A 215 -8.59 4.30 15.21
C ASN A 215 -9.42 3.17 15.86
N GLN A 216 -8.75 2.24 16.54
CA GLN A 216 -9.39 1.07 17.17
C GLN A 216 -10.46 1.46 18.21
N THR A 217 -10.27 2.58 18.92
CA THR A 217 -11.26 3.06 19.90
C THR A 217 -12.59 3.42 19.24
N TYR A 218 -12.58 3.96 18.02
CA TYR A 218 -13.84 4.21 17.28
C TYR A 218 -14.57 2.90 17.00
N ILE A 219 -13.87 1.85 16.58
CA ILE A 219 -14.47 0.53 16.35
C ILE A 219 -15.12 0.03 17.64
N CYS A 220 -14.39 0.11 18.77
CA CYS A 220 -14.91 -0.32 20.07
C CYS A 220 -16.11 0.51 20.52
N ASP A 221 -16.10 1.84 20.34
CA ASP A 221 -17.25 2.71 20.65
C ASP A 221 -18.51 2.30 19.84
N GLN A 222 -18.34 1.96 18.54
CA GLN A 222 -19.45 1.53 17.72
C GLN A 222 -19.95 0.11 18.08
N LEU A 223 -19.05 -0.80 18.43
CA LEU A 223 -19.39 -2.14 18.87
C LEU A 223 -20.09 -2.14 20.24
N GLU A 224 -19.65 -1.28 21.16
CA GLU A 224 -20.33 -1.08 22.45
C GLU A 224 -21.78 -0.59 22.25
N LYS A 225 -21.99 0.36 21.32
CA LYS A 225 -23.32 0.83 20.96
C LYS A 225 -24.15 -0.30 20.35
N TYR A 226 -23.61 -1.02 19.37
CA TYR A 226 -24.29 -2.14 18.75
C TYR A 226 -24.72 -3.22 19.76
N GLN A 227 -23.85 -3.56 20.72
CA GLN A 227 -24.18 -4.53 21.77
C GLN A 227 -25.28 -4.03 22.74
N LYS A 228 -25.31 -2.72 23.03
CA LYS A 228 -26.38 -2.12 23.85
C LYS A 228 -27.74 -2.20 23.16
N ASP A 229 -27.76 -1.98 21.83
CA ASP A 229 -28.98 -2.05 21.04
C ASP A 229 -29.39 -3.52 20.74
N ASN A 230 -28.45 -4.49 20.90
CA ASN A 230 -28.66 -5.92 20.68
C ASN A 230 -28.13 -6.75 21.88
N PRO A 231 -28.83 -6.76 23.02
CA PRO A 231 -28.30 -7.33 24.27
C PRO A 231 -28.09 -8.85 24.25
N ASP A 232 -28.72 -9.56 23.33
CA ASP A 232 -28.58 -11.00 23.14
C ASP A 232 -27.31 -11.39 22.36
N ILE A 233 -26.61 -10.40 21.77
CA ILE A 233 -25.38 -10.61 20.98
C ILE A 233 -24.16 -10.40 21.87
N ILE A 234 -23.31 -11.42 21.96
CA ILE A 234 -22.00 -11.35 22.62
C ILE A 234 -20.98 -10.85 21.62
N VAL A 235 -20.47 -9.62 21.82
CA VAL A 235 -19.42 -9.02 20.99
C VAL A 235 -18.04 -9.43 21.51
N SER A 236 -17.14 -9.75 20.59
CA SER A 236 -15.71 -9.93 20.83
C SER A 236 -14.91 -9.11 19.78
N TYR A 237 -13.92 -8.39 20.25
CA TYR A 237 -13.02 -7.63 19.38
C TYR A 237 -11.56 -7.97 19.66
N LYS A 238 -10.83 -8.40 18.64
CA LYS A 238 -9.39 -8.71 18.73
C LYS A 238 -8.56 -7.82 17.83
N ASN A 239 -7.51 -7.20 18.39
CA ASN A 239 -6.53 -6.46 17.61
C ASN A 239 -5.17 -7.16 17.67
N PHE A 240 -4.69 -7.66 16.54
CA PHE A 240 -3.36 -8.23 16.37
C PHE A 240 -2.38 -7.16 15.90
N GLY A 241 -1.46 -6.74 16.78
CA GLY A 241 -0.47 -5.75 16.40
C GLY A 241 0.33 -5.14 17.54
N ILE A 242 1.44 -4.51 17.17
CA ILE A 242 2.37 -3.91 18.11
C ILE A 242 2.00 -2.47 18.48
N ILE A 243 2.46 -2.04 19.64
CA ILE A 243 2.59 -0.64 20.02
C ILE A 243 4.02 -0.21 19.65
N ARG A 244 4.18 0.51 18.56
CA ARG A 244 5.50 0.83 18.01
C ARG A 244 6.22 1.95 18.78
N PHE A 245 5.47 2.95 19.26
CA PHE A 245 6.04 4.15 19.86
C PHE A 245 5.51 4.34 21.28
N GLU A 246 6.32 4.90 22.17
CA GLU A 246 5.94 5.19 23.55
C GLU A 246 4.65 6.04 23.66
N ARG A 247 4.51 7.03 22.77
CA ARG A 247 3.31 7.87 22.71
C ARG A 247 2.01 7.09 22.43
N ASP A 248 2.11 5.92 21.82
CA ASP A 248 0.95 5.09 21.44
C ASP A 248 0.48 4.22 22.63
N LYS A 249 1.28 4.05 23.67
CA LYS A 249 0.89 3.30 24.89
C LYS A 249 -0.33 3.90 25.58
N LYS A 250 -0.40 5.24 25.66
CA LYS A 250 -1.56 5.94 26.24
C LYS A 250 -2.83 5.67 25.43
N TYR A 251 -2.72 5.63 24.10
CA TYR A 251 -3.86 5.28 23.23
C TYR A 251 -4.26 3.82 23.40
N ALA A 252 -3.31 2.90 23.44
CA ALA A 252 -3.58 1.48 23.64
C ALA A 252 -4.29 1.21 24.98
N ALA A 253 -3.93 1.93 26.04
CA ALA A 253 -4.59 1.83 27.34
C ALA A 253 -6.09 2.20 27.32
N LEU A 254 -6.53 3.01 26.36
CA LEU A 254 -7.94 3.34 26.20
C LEU A 254 -8.79 2.12 25.81
N LEU A 255 -8.19 1.10 25.18
CA LEU A 255 -8.91 -0.12 24.82
C LEU A 255 -9.31 -0.94 26.04
N ASN A 256 -8.62 -0.80 27.18
CA ASN A 256 -8.94 -1.53 28.41
C ASN A 256 -10.30 -1.17 29.01
N LYS A 257 -10.92 -0.06 28.59
CA LYS A 257 -12.27 0.32 29.06
C LYS A 257 -13.38 -0.56 28.45
N TYR A 258 -13.07 -1.32 27.37
CA TYR A 258 -14.03 -2.21 26.71
C TYR A 258 -13.77 -3.67 27.11
N PRO A 259 -14.64 -4.30 27.92
CA PRO A 259 -14.43 -5.66 28.41
C PRO A 259 -14.35 -6.72 27.30
N PHE A 260 -14.94 -6.43 26.16
CA PHE A 260 -14.97 -7.32 24.98
C PHE A 260 -13.75 -7.14 24.06
N ALA A 261 -12.87 -6.16 24.33
CA ALA A 261 -11.71 -5.86 23.50
C ALA A 261 -10.43 -6.49 24.03
N GLU A 262 -9.77 -7.26 23.19
CA GLU A 262 -8.50 -7.92 23.47
C GLU A 262 -7.40 -7.39 22.53
N ARG A 263 -6.27 -6.99 23.10
CA ARG A 263 -5.06 -6.71 22.36
C ARG A 263 -4.19 -7.96 22.32
N CYS A 264 -3.97 -8.47 21.13
CA CYS A 264 -3.16 -9.65 20.86
C CYS A 264 -1.78 -9.28 20.30
N GLU A 265 -0.77 -10.07 20.61
CA GLU A 265 0.54 -9.94 19.98
C GLU A 265 0.49 -10.27 18.48
N PRO A 266 1.43 -9.74 17.69
CA PRO A 266 1.53 -10.07 16.26
C PRO A 266 1.59 -11.58 16.02
N ARG A 267 1.03 -12.01 14.91
CA ARG A 267 1.00 -13.40 14.47
C ARG A 267 1.74 -13.54 13.13
N SER A 268 2.27 -14.72 12.87
CA SER A 268 2.73 -15.11 11.53
C SER A 268 1.55 -15.15 10.55
N HIS A 269 1.81 -15.05 9.25
CA HIS A 269 0.75 -15.14 8.23
C HIS A 269 -0.07 -16.43 8.37
N LYS A 270 0.58 -17.57 8.70
CA LYS A 270 -0.11 -18.83 8.91
C LYS A 270 -1.10 -18.77 10.08
N GLU A 271 -0.69 -18.19 11.21
CA GLU A 271 -1.57 -18.01 12.37
C GLU A 271 -2.67 -16.97 12.09
N LEU A 272 -2.37 -15.90 11.31
CA LEU A 272 -3.38 -14.90 10.92
C LEU A 272 -4.48 -15.51 10.06
N ILE A 273 -4.17 -16.45 9.17
CA ILE A 273 -5.18 -17.19 8.40
C ILE A 273 -6.20 -17.84 9.34
N GLU A 274 -5.73 -18.50 10.41
CA GLU A 274 -6.61 -19.13 11.39
C GLU A 274 -7.43 -18.10 12.20
N GLU A 275 -6.84 -16.96 12.56
CA GLU A 275 -7.55 -15.90 13.28
C GLU A 275 -8.60 -15.20 12.39
N TYR A 276 -8.30 -14.96 11.11
CA TYR A 276 -9.29 -14.47 10.15
C TYR A 276 -10.48 -15.41 10.01
N ARG A 277 -10.24 -16.73 9.98
CA ARG A 277 -11.30 -17.75 9.87
C ARG A 277 -12.19 -17.86 11.10
N LYS A 278 -11.71 -17.46 12.29
CA LYS A 278 -12.48 -17.41 13.53
C LYS A 278 -13.33 -16.16 13.68
N ALA A 279 -13.02 -15.10 12.94
CA ALA A 279 -13.74 -13.84 13.00
C ALA A 279 -14.94 -13.81 12.04
N ASP A 280 -15.91 -12.95 12.32
CA ASP A 280 -17.06 -12.69 11.45
C ASP A 280 -16.83 -11.46 10.57
N ILE A 281 -16.13 -10.44 11.08
CA ILE A 281 -15.88 -9.17 10.38
C ILE A 281 -14.42 -8.77 10.57
N PHE A 282 -13.79 -8.33 9.47
CA PHE A 282 -12.57 -7.56 9.55
C PHE A 282 -12.89 -6.07 9.54
N ALA A 283 -12.51 -5.34 10.57
CA ALA A 283 -12.73 -3.90 10.64
C ALA A 283 -11.39 -3.17 10.86
N LEU A 284 -11.06 -2.25 9.96
CA LEU A 284 -9.92 -1.34 10.12
C LEU A 284 -10.32 0.05 9.61
N LEU A 285 -10.56 0.98 10.54
CA LEU A 285 -11.11 2.30 10.23
C LEU A 285 -10.04 3.39 10.41
N SER A 286 -8.93 3.22 9.71
CA SER A 286 -7.78 4.15 9.75
C SER A 286 -8.18 5.55 9.29
N LYS A 287 -7.68 6.59 9.99
CA LYS A 287 -7.84 7.99 9.57
C LYS A 287 -7.06 8.32 8.29
N THR A 288 -5.97 7.59 8.07
CA THR A 288 -5.17 7.64 6.86
C THR A 288 -4.62 6.25 6.58
N GLU A 289 -4.91 5.72 5.40
CA GLU A 289 -4.46 4.40 4.97
C GLU A 289 -3.94 4.48 3.54
N SER A 290 -2.75 3.94 3.28
CA SER A 290 -2.15 3.99 1.92
C SER A 290 -2.82 3.03 0.95
N PHE A 291 -3.05 1.81 1.41
CA PHE A 291 -3.66 0.71 0.68
C PHE A 291 -4.40 -0.23 1.63
N GLY A 292 -3.72 -0.68 2.72
CA GLY A 292 -4.29 -1.61 3.67
C GLY A 292 -4.28 -3.04 3.17
N ILE A 293 -3.10 -3.60 2.99
CA ILE A 293 -2.90 -4.97 2.48
C ILE A 293 -3.68 -6.01 3.28
N VAL A 294 -3.86 -5.78 4.57
CA VAL A 294 -4.59 -6.64 5.50
C VAL A 294 -6.07 -6.82 5.15
N TYR A 295 -6.68 -5.89 4.42
CA TYR A 295 -8.04 -6.09 3.87
C TYR A 295 -8.04 -7.18 2.80
N ALA A 296 -7.04 -7.17 1.92
CA ALA A 296 -6.90 -8.18 0.88
C ALA A 296 -6.58 -9.57 1.48
N GLU A 297 -5.80 -9.60 2.56
CA GLU A 297 -5.57 -10.82 3.35
C GLU A 297 -6.88 -11.34 3.95
N ALA A 298 -7.67 -10.48 4.59
CA ALA A 298 -8.95 -10.85 5.20
C ALA A 298 -9.96 -11.40 4.17
N ILE A 299 -10.15 -10.71 3.02
CA ILE A 299 -11.09 -11.18 2.00
C ILE A 299 -10.65 -12.50 1.37
N SER A 300 -9.34 -12.82 1.32
CA SER A 300 -8.86 -14.12 0.87
C SER A 300 -9.29 -15.29 1.79
N GLN A 301 -9.69 -14.97 3.02
CA GLN A 301 -10.22 -15.91 3.99
C GLN A 301 -11.76 -15.84 4.09
N GLY A 302 -12.42 -15.24 3.09
CA GLY A 302 -13.88 -15.11 3.04
C GLY A 302 -14.46 -14.19 4.11
N LEU A 303 -13.65 -13.28 4.64
CA LEU A 303 -14.04 -12.38 5.71
C LEU A 303 -14.53 -11.04 5.12
N PRO A 304 -15.82 -10.67 5.31
CA PRO A 304 -16.30 -9.36 4.91
C PRO A 304 -15.60 -8.24 5.67
N ILE A 305 -15.45 -7.08 5.04
CA ILE A 305 -14.62 -5.99 5.59
C ILE A 305 -15.37 -4.70 5.79
N LEU A 306 -14.98 -3.95 6.83
CA LEU A 306 -15.34 -2.55 7.06
C LEU A 306 -14.08 -1.69 6.96
N TYR A 307 -14.07 -0.73 6.03
CA TYR A 307 -12.94 0.14 5.74
C TYR A 307 -13.35 1.61 5.72
N THR A 308 -12.39 2.53 5.83
CA THR A 308 -12.69 3.96 5.86
C THR A 308 -12.98 4.48 4.46
N LYS A 309 -14.13 5.14 4.29
CA LYS A 309 -14.50 5.86 3.07
C LYS A 309 -13.46 6.94 2.75
N GLY A 310 -13.02 6.99 1.51
CA GLY A 310 -12.01 7.94 1.04
C GLY A 310 -10.57 7.61 1.49
N GLU A 311 -10.28 6.39 1.98
CA GLU A 311 -8.93 5.95 2.35
C GLU A 311 -8.55 4.64 1.67
N GLY A 312 -7.28 4.36 1.59
CA GLY A 312 -6.55 3.25 0.98
C GLY A 312 -7.29 2.16 0.23
N PHE A 313 -8.17 1.41 0.89
CA PHE A 313 -8.87 0.29 0.27
C PHE A 313 -10.14 0.72 -0.48
N ASP A 314 -10.67 1.90 -0.19
CA ASP A 314 -11.82 2.45 -0.90
C ASP A 314 -11.54 2.54 -2.42
N THR A 315 -12.54 2.24 -3.23
CA THR A 315 -12.44 2.10 -4.70
C THR A 315 -11.66 0.88 -5.21
N GLN A 316 -11.19 -0.04 -4.35
CA GLN A 316 -10.71 -1.33 -4.84
C GLN A 316 -11.86 -2.20 -5.35
N PHE A 317 -13.03 -2.05 -4.76
CA PHE A 317 -14.31 -2.63 -5.18
C PHE A 317 -15.40 -1.57 -5.02
N ASP A 318 -16.52 -1.77 -5.68
CA ASP A 318 -17.72 -0.99 -5.41
C ASP A 318 -18.22 -1.26 -3.98
N ASP A 319 -18.79 -0.24 -3.32
CA ASP A 319 -19.32 -0.38 -1.96
C ASP A 319 -20.43 -1.45 -1.92
N GLY A 320 -20.34 -2.38 -0.97
CA GLY A 320 -21.27 -3.50 -0.87
C GLY A 320 -20.84 -4.78 -1.61
N VAL A 321 -19.68 -4.81 -2.30
CA VAL A 321 -19.19 -6.04 -2.97
C VAL A 321 -18.50 -6.96 -1.96
N VAL A 322 -17.40 -6.53 -1.35
CA VAL A 322 -16.62 -7.34 -0.40
C VAL A 322 -16.80 -6.89 1.06
N GLY A 323 -17.59 -5.87 1.27
CA GLY A 323 -17.81 -5.19 2.53
C GLY A 323 -18.23 -3.76 2.28
N HIS A 324 -18.07 -2.88 3.27
CA HIS A 324 -18.55 -1.51 3.17
C HIS A 324 -17.52 -0.45 3.55
N ALA A 325 -17.59 0.68 2.83
CA ALA A 325 -16.92 1.94 3.18
C ALA A 325 -17.68 2.67 4.28
N VAL A 326 -17.06 2.86 5.44
CA VAL A 326 -17.63 3.57 6.59
C VAL A 326 -17.23 5.05 6.54
N ASP A 327 -18.22 5.93 6.54
CA ASP A 327 -18.04 7.37 6.68
C ASP A 327 -17.92 7.74 8.16
N LEU A 328 -16.68 8.03 8.60
CA LEU A 328 -16.40 8.34 10.01
C LEU A 328 -17.06 9.63 10.51
N SER A 329 -17.56 10.48 9.61
CA SER A 329 -18.25 11.73 9.96
C SER A 329 -19.77 11.54 10.17
N LYS A 330 -20.30 10.40 9.70
CA LYS A 330 -21.73 10.10 9.76
C LYS A 330 -22.05 9.20 10.95
N ASN A 331 -22.87 9.70 11.88
CA ASN A 331 -23.28 8.91 13.04
C ASN A 331 -24.14 7.71 12.61
N GLY A 332 -23.87 6.54 13.18
CA GLY A 332 -24.59 5.29 12.90
C GLY A 332 -24.20 4.57 11.60
N ASP A 333 -23.35 5.15 10.76
CA ASP A 333 -22.98 4.54 9.48
C ASP A 333 -22.27 3.18 9.67
N PHE A 334 -21.41 3.05 10.70
CA PHE A 334 -20.78 1.78 11.04
C PHE A 334 -21.78 0.67 11.34
N VAL A 335 -22.75 0.95 12.21
CA VAL A 335 -23.77 -0.03 12.61
C VAL A 335 -24.62 -0.43 11.42
N GLN A 336 -25.11 0.54 10.65
CA GLN A 336 -25.90 0.28 9.44
C GLN A 336 -25.15 -0.63 8.44
N LYS A 337 -23.85 -0.37 8.24
CA LYS A 337 -23.00 -1.15 7.33
C LYS A 337 -22.69 -2.54 7.88
N LEU A 338 -22.48 -2.65 9.19
CA LEU A 338 -22.32 -3.93 9.87
C LEU A 338 -23.56 -4.80 9.70
N GLU A 339 -24.76 -4.27 9.99
CA GLU A 339 -26.03 -4.98 9.84
C GLU A 339 -26.28 -5.42 8.39
N SER A 340 -25.96 -4.58 7.41
CA SER A 340 -26.02 -4.95 6.00
C SER A 340 -25.19 -6.19 5.68
N ILE A 341 -23.96 -6.27 6.23
CA ILE A 341 -23.09 -7.44 6.05
C ILE A 341 -23.70 -8.68 6.76
N LEU A 342 -24.19 -8.51 7.99
CA LEU A 342 -24.72 -9.62 8.77
C LEU A 342 -25.97 -10.22 8.11
N ASN A 343 -26.79 -9.44 7.42
CA ASN A 343 -28.00 -9.85 6.72
C ASN A 343 -27.74 -10.65 5.44
N ASP A 344 -26.59 -10.46 4.77
CA ASP A 344 -26.17 -11.21 3.57
C ASP A 344 -24.74 -11.77 3.73
N TYR A 345 -24.44 -12.31 4.89
CA TYR A 345 -23.08 -12.71 5.26
C TYR A 345 -22.44 -13.68 4.28
N GLU A 346 -23.16 -14.73 3.86
CA GLU A 346 -22.69 -15.74 2.93
C GLU A 346 -22.40 -15.13 1.54
N GLY A 347 -23.28 -14.23 1.07
CA GLY A 347 -23.07 -13.48 -0.16
C GLY A 347 -21.80 -12.62 -0.10
N PHE A 348 -21.59 -11.89 0.99
CA PHE A 348 -20.35 -11.12 1.20
C PHE A 348 -19.12 -12.01 1.28
N SER A 349 -19.20 -13.14 2.00
CA SER A 349 -18.09 -14.10 2.09
C SER A 349 -17.68 -14.66 0.73
N LYS A 350 -18.66 -15.03 -0.10
CA LYS A 350 -18.42 -15.51 -1.46
C LYS A 350 -17.74 -14.44 -2.34
N ARG A 351 -18.31 -13.23 -2.38
CA ARG A 351 -17.75 -12.11 -3.17
C ARG A 351 -16.37 -11.69 -2.67
N ALA A 352 -16.09 -11.76 -1.37
CA ALA A 352 -14.77 -11.54 -0.80
C ALA A 352 -13.73 -12.50 -1.36
N LEU A 353 -14.01 -13.80 -1.36
CA LEU A 353 -13.13 -14.83 -1.93
C LEU A 353 -12.89 -14.62 -3.43
N GLU A 354 -13.94 -14.37 -4.21
CA GLU A 354 -13.84 -14.07 -5.64
C GLU A 354 -12.95 -12.86 -5.91
N GLY A 355 -13.10 -11.81 -5.10
CA GLY A 355 -12.33 -10.57 -5.20
C GLY A 355 -10.85 -10.70 -4.83
N ALA A 356 -10.49 -11.65 -3.96
CA ALA A 356 -9.13 -11.80 -3.46
C ALA A 356 -8.09 -12.03 -4.57
N SER A 357 -8.48 -12.71 -5.65
CA SER A 357 -7.60 -12.99 -6.79
C SER A 357 -7.08 -11.74 -7.51
N LYS A 358 -7.69 -10.57 -7.28
CA LYS A 358 -7.22 -9.27 -7.77
C LYS A 358 -5.83 -8.91 -7.22
N PHE A 359 -5.48 -9.42 -6.05
CA PHE A 359 -4.26 -9.12 -5.31
C PHE A 359 -3.19 -10.22 -5.45
N ASP A 360 -3.30 -11.05 -6.49
CA ASP A 360 -2.28 -12.04 -6.85
C ASP A 360 -1.08 -11.35 -7.51
N TRP A 361 0.11 -11.51 -6.93
CA TRP A 361 1.34 -10.97 -7.47
C TRP A 361 1.61 -11.42 -8.89
N LYS A 362 1.23 -12.64 -9.29
CA LYS A 362 1.37 -13.12 -10.67
C LYS A 362 0.59 -12.27 -11.66
N LYS A 363 -0.66 -11.90 -11.31
CA LYS A 363 -1.48 -11.01 -12.14
C LYS A 363 -0.92 -9.59 -12.15
N ILE A 364 -0.46 -9.10 -11.01
CA ILE A 364 0.11 -7.76 -10.87
C ILE A 364 1.44 -7.67 -11.61
N GLY A 365 2.32 -8.67 -11.50
CA GLY A 365 3.59 -8.72 -12.21
C GLY A 365 3.41 -8.71 -13.73
N ARG A 366 2.44 -9.47 -14.26
CA ARG A 366 2.09 -9.42 -15.71
C ARG A 366 1.66 -8.02 -16.13
N ARG A 367 0.79 -7.38 -15.35
CA ARG A 367 0.29 -6.05 -15.64
C ARG A 367 1.40 -4.99 -15.67
N TYR A 368 2.38 -5.10 -14.76
CA TYR A 368 3.59 -4.26 -14.81
C TYR A 368 4.45 -4.58 -16.03
N SER A 369 4.62 -5.86 -16.38
CA SER A 369 5.42 -6.27 -17.55
C SER A 369 4.81 -5.77 -18.86
N GLU A 370 3.50 -5.82 -18.99
CA GLU A 370 2.74 -5.26 -20.12
C GLU A 370 2.93 -3.74 -20.19
N LEU A 371 2.79 -3.03 -19.07
CA LEU A 371 3.01 -1.59 -18.99
C LEU A 371 4.44 -1.19 -19.38
N TYR A 372 5.45 -1.97 -18.96
CA TYR A 372 6.84 -1.73 -19.35
C TYR A 372 7.04 -1.94 -20.86
N ALA A 373 6.46 -3.00 -21.42
CA ALA A 373 6.54 -3.26 -22.85
C ALA A 373 5.92 -2.10 -23.68
N GLU A 374 4.76 -1.57 -23.26
CA GLU A 374 4.14 -0.40 -23.89
C GLU A 374 5.06 0.83 -23.86
N VAL A 375 5.64 1.15 -22.70
CA VAL A 375 6.53 2.32 -22.54
C VAL A 375 7.80 2.16 -23.36
N ILE A 376 8.41 0.98 -23.31
CA ILE A 376 9.65 0.69 -24.07
C ILE A 376 9.37 0.74 -25.58
N GLN A 377 8.28 0.17 -26.04
CA GLN A 377 7.90 0.20 -27.46
C GLN A 377 7.64 1.63 -27.97
N ALA A 378 6.99 2.46 -27.16
CA ALA A 378 6.68 3.85 -27.50
C ALA A 378 7.95 4.72 -27.61
N ASN A 379 8.99 4.45 -26.86
CA ASN A 379 10.22 5.25 -26.80
C ASN A 379 11.41 4.64 -27.56
N GLY A 380 11.42 3.34 -27.81
CA GLY A 380 12.28 2.62 -28.75
C GLY A 380 13.78 2.82 -28.57
N GLY A 381 14.35 2.62 -27.35
CA GLY A 381 15.80 2.86 -27.15
C GLY A 381 16.44 2.05 -26.01
N ILE A 382 17.78 2.05 -26.04
CA ILE A 382 18.63 1.66 -24.93
C ILE A 382 19.44 2.91 -24.55
N TYR A 383 19.40 3.27 -23.28
CA TYR A 383 19.99 4.52 -22.77
C TYR A 383 21.07 4.20 -21.75
N GLU A 384 22.22 4.85 -21.86
CA GLU A 384 23.35 4.69 -20.95
C GLU A 384 23.26 5.70 -19.79
N ILE A 385 23.65 5.27 -18.57
CA ILE A 385 23.70 6.11 -17.37
C ILE A 385 25.13 6.47 -17.00
#